data_cf94ca4c1962e22e7fea7ae9456b2cab
#
_entry.id   cf94ca4c1962e22e7fea7ae9456b2cab
#
_cell.length_a   1.000
_cell.length_b   1.000
_cell.length_c   1.000
_cell.angle_alpha   90.00
_cell.angle_beta   90.00
_cell.angle_gamma   90.00
#
_symmetry.space_group_name_H-M   'P 1'
#
loop_
_entity.id
_entity.type
_entity.pdbx_description
1 polymer ?
#
loop_
_entity_poly.entity_id
_entity_poly.type
_entity_poly.pdbx_seq_one_letter_code
_entity_poly.pdbx_strand_id
1 'polypeptide(L)'
;MTAPYLASRPLSAARSRRLSRFPVRTDLLDLTVRGEQLQVTTPRGPLPLYRFTPLQAAVLCGERVPYAAEWPEHMKLFLYRYQPLPTLARVTGPHAAHLGTQPRDPHGLRPWDQCTYGGWPLYLFMHDQPGLAAGGEVTDLFELMLVGQPALPPSGVRGHGP
;
A
#
# COMPACT_ATOMS: atom_id res chain seq x y z
N MET A 1 17.47 -11.70 -39.29
CA MET A 1 17.09 -12.16 -38.60
C MET A 1 16.65 -12.32 -37.23
N THR A 2 17.03 -11.49 -36.44
CA THR A 2 16.71 -11.46 -35.04
C THR A 2 15.48 -10.59 -34.73
N ALA A 3 14.83 -10.09 -35.77
CA ALA A 3 13.72 -9.16 -35.63
C ALA A 3 12.56 -9.66 -34.75
N PRO A 4 12.07 -10.91 -34.88
CA PRO A 4 10.98 -11.38 -34.01
C PRO A 4 11.36 -11.44 -32.55
N TYR A 5 12.59 -11.82 -32.26
CA TYR A 5 13.07 -11.87 -30.90
C TYR A 5 13.24 -10.48 -30.29
N LEU A 6 13.78 -9.55 -31.05
CA LEU A 6 13.95 -8.19 -30.61
C LEU A 6 12.62 -7.47 -30.41
N ALA A 7 11.61 -7.80 -31.19
CA ALA A 7 10.29 -7.20 -31.06
C ALA A 7 9.55 -7.64 -29.81
N SER A 8 9.62 -8.92 -29.44
CA SER A 8 8.92 -9.41 -28.27
C SER A 8 9.58 -8.99 -26.94
N ARG A 9 10.91 -8.94 -26.92
CA ARG A 9 11.65 -8.60 -25.71
C ARG A 9 11.43 -7.14 -25.27
N PRO A 10 11.51 -6.14 -26.14
CA PRO A 10 11.19 -4.78 -25.78
C PRO A 10 9.76 -4.58 -25.29
N LEU A 11 8.78 -5.27 -25.87
CA LEU A 11 7.40 -5.19 -25.43
C LEU A 11 7.23 -5.72 -24.00
N SER A 12 7.84 -6.85 -23.69
CA SER A 12 7.80 -7.41 -22.35
C SER A 12 8.47 -6.49 -21.33
N ALA A 13 9.64 -5.97 -21.66
CA ALA A 13 10.36 -5.03 -20.81
C ALA A 13 9.58 -3.72 -20.61
N ALA A 14 8.96 -3.20 -21.65
CA ALA A 14 8.17 -1.99 -21.56
C ALA A 14 6.93 -2.19 -20.69
N ARG A 15 6.27 -3.33 -20.80
CA ARG A 15 5.13 -3.69 -19.97
C ARG A 15 5.52 -3.79 -18.51
N SER A 16 6.61 -4.47 -18.20
CA SER A 16 7.12 -4.57 -16.84
C SER A 16 7.49 -3.20 -16.28
N ARG A 17 8.12 -2.34 -17.06
CA ARG A 17 8.48 -0.99 -16.64
C ARG A 17 7.25 -0.12 -16.36
N ARG A 18 6.18 -0.25 -17.15
CA ARG A 18 4.94 0.49 -16.89
C ARG A 18 4.32 0.09 -15.58
N LEU A 19 4.26 -1.20 -15.28
CA LEU A 19 3.68 -1.73 -14.07
C LEU A 19 4.54 -1.43 -12.85
N SER A 20 5.86 -1.34 -13.01
CA SER A 20 6.82 -1.07 -11.96
C SER A 20 7.37 0.36 -11.97
N ARG A 21 6.72 1.30 -12.69
CA ARG A 21 7.21 2.69 -12.79
C ARG A 21 7.16 3.45 -11.46
N PHE A 22 6.50 2.90 -10.47
CA PHE A 22 6.51 3.43 -9.11
C PHE A 22 7.30 2.47 -8.22
N PRO A 23 8.63 2.58 -8.24
CA PRO A 23 9.47 1.72 -7.40
C PRO A 23 9.25 2.01 -5.93
N VAL A 24 9.77 1.12 -5.07
CA VAL A 24 9.70 1.31 -3.63
C VAL A 24 10.37 2.65 -3.25
N ARG A 25 9.69 3.42 -2.41
CA ARG A 25 10.23 4.71 -1.94
C ARG A 25 11.31 4.48 -0.90
N THR A 26 12.36 5.26 -1.00
CA THR A 26 13.50 5.22 -0.08
C THR A 26 13.62 6.49 0.77
N ASP A 27 12.72 7.45 0.60
CA ASP A 27 12.73 8.73 1.29
C ASP A 27 11.84 8.75 2.56
N LEU A 28 11.28 7.60 2.94
CA LEU A 28 10.40 7.50 4.09
C LEU A 28 11.22 7.35 5.38
N LEU A 29 10.89 8.15 6.39
CA LEU A 29 11.69 8.25 7.60
C LEU A 29 11.00 7.65 8.82
N ASP A 30 10.00 8.31 9.36
CA ASP A 30 9.38 7.96 10.63
C ASP A 30 7.87 8.16 10.55
N LEU A 31 7.14 7.69 11.55
CA LEU A 31 5.72 7.96 11.67
C LEU A 31 5.50 9.26 12.45
N THR A 32 4.44 9.96 12.09
CA THR A 32 3.97 11.13 12.81
C THR A 32 2.45 11.14 12.82
N VAL A 33 1.86 11.98 13.65
CA VAL A 33 0.42 12.11 13.79
C VAL A 33 0.05 13.58 13.65
N ARG A 34 -0.91 13.85 12.78
CA ARG A 34 -1.49 15.18 12.65
C ARG A 34 -2.98 15.10 12.97
N GLY A 35 -3.38 15.68 14.10
CA GLY A 35 -4.70 15.42 14.64
C GLY A 35 -4.82 13.94 15.00
N GLU A 36 -5.71 13.21 14.35
CA GLU A 36 -5.84 11.76 14.50
C GLU A 36 -5.25 10.97 13.35
N GLN A 37 -4.76 11.65 12.30
CA GLN A 37 -4.25 11.01 11.11
C GLN A 37 -2.82 10.52 11.31
N LEU A 38 -2.61 9.24 11.01
CA LEU A 38 -1.28 8.66 10.93
C LEU A 38 -0.63 9.07 9.62
N GLN A 39 0.60 9.52 9.70
CA GLN A 39 1.36 9.96 8.52
C GLN A 39 2.78 9.41 8.60
N VAL A 40 3.46 9.36 7.46
CA VAL A 40 4.87 9.05 7.38
C VAL A 40 5.64 10.30 6.98
N THR A 41 6.77 10.55 7.63
CA THR A 41 7.59 11.73 7.33
C THR A 41 8.53 11.46 6.18
N THR A 42 8.79 12.52 5.40
CA THR A 42 9.83 12.55 4.37
C THR A 42 10.64 13.83 4.55
N PRO A 43 11.81 13.97 3.90
CA PRO A 43 12.56 15.23 3.96
C PRO A 43 11.78 16.45 3.48
N ARG A 44 10.71 16.25 2.72
CA ARG A 44 9.88 17.34 2.20
C ARG A 44 8.64 17.61 3.04
N GLY A 45 8.33 16.75 4.00
CA GLY A 45 7.15 16.85 4.84
C GLY A 45 6.40 15.53 4.97
N PRO A 46 5.31 15.51 5.75
CA PRO A 46 4.57 14.28 5.98
C PRO A 46 3.65 13.93 4.83
N LEU A 47 3.44 12.61 4.65
CA LEU A 47 2.49 12.02 3.71
C LEU A 47 1.41 11.28 4.46
N PRO A 48 0.15 11.39 4.03
CA PRO A 48 -0.94 10.63 4.63
C PRO A 48 -0.78 9.13 4.40
N LEU A 49 -1.28 8.33 5.35
CA LEU A 49 -1.34 6.88 5.21
C LEU A 49 -2.78 6.43 5.14
N TYR A 50 -3.02 5.37 4.37
CA TYR A 50 -4.36 4.84 4.10
C TYR A 50 -4.43 3.37 4.49
N ARG A 51 -5.65 2.91 4.79
CA ARG A 51 -5.99 1.50 4.96
C ARG A 51 -6.96 1.07 3.87
N PHE A 52 -6.92 -0.20 3.52
CA PHE A 52 -7.86 -0.79 2.56
C PHE A 52 -9.05 -1.35 3.33
N THR A 53 -10.18 -0.65 3.28
CA THR A 53 -11.34 -0.94 4.12
C THR A 53 -12.02 -2.29 3.86
N PRO A 54 -12.01 -2.87 2.64
CA PRO A 54 -12.62 -4.18 2.43
C PRO A 54 -12.03 -5.31 3.27
N LEU A 55 -10.80 -5.15 3.79
CA LEU A 55 -10.21 -6.15 4.70
C LEU A 55 -11.02 -6.32 5.98
N GLN A 56 -11.68 -5.29 6.45
CA GLN A 56 -12.49 -5.37 7.67
C GLN A 56 -13.65 -6.35 7.49
N ALA A 57 -14.37 -6.23 6.38
CA ALA A 57 -15.48 -7.15 6.09
C ALA A 57 -15.00 -8.60 5.94
N ALA A 58 -13.87 -8.78 5.27
CA ALA A 58 -13.30 -10.11 5.11
C ALA A 58 -12.95 -10.76 6.45
N VAL A 59 -12.35 -9.98 7.35
CA VAL A 59 -11.96 -10.50 8.68
C VAL A 59 -13.17 -10.77 9.55
N LEU A 60 -14.15 -9.85 9.59
CA LEU A 60 -15.31 -9.97 10.45
C LEU A 60 -16.30 -11.01 9.96
N CYS A 61 -16.48 -11.16 8.65
CA CYS A 61 -17.48 -12.01 8.04
C CYS A 61 -16.90 -13.31 7.47
N GLY A 62 -15.59 -13.48 7.50
CA GLY A 62 -14.93 -14.62 6.88
C GLY A 62 -15.01 -14.61 5.35
N GLU A 63 -15.35 -13.47 4.76
CA GLU A 63 -15.47 -13.34 3.32
C GLU A 63 -14.09 -13.18 2.67
N ARG A 64 -13.99 -13.69 1.45
CA ARG A 64 -12.80 -13.49 0.65
C ARG A 64 -12.80 -12.07 0.07
N VAL A 65 -11.69 -11.35 0.27
CA VAL A 65 -11.50 -10.06 -0.40
C VAL A 65 -11.08 -10.34 -1.85
N PRO A 66 -11.79 -9.79 -2.84
CA PRO A 66 -11.31 -9.89 -4.21
C PRO A 66 -10.00 -9.13 -4.37
N TYR A 67 -9.02 -9.79 -4.96
CA TYR A 67 -7.72 -9.18 -5.24
C TYR A 67 -7.71 -8.49 -6.58
N ALA A 68 -6.68 -7.69 -6.79
CA ALA A 68 -6.51 -6.97 -8.04
C ALA A 68 -6.62 -7.88 -9.28
N ALA A 69 -6.16 -9.14 -9.17
CA ALA A 69 -6.26 -10.09 -10.26
C ALA A 69 -7.70 -10.43 -10.69
N GLU A 70 -8.64 -10.32 -9.75
CA GLU A 70 -10.05 -10.66 -9.96
C GLU A 70 -10.90 -9.44 -10.36
N TRP A 71 -10.31 -8.26 -10.36
CA TRP A 71 -11.02 -7.02 -10.61
C TRP A 71 -10.96 -6.64 -12.08
N PRO A 72 -11.96 -5.87 -12.58
CA PRO A 72 -11.88 -5.32 -13.94
C PRO A 72 -10.62 -4.48 -14.15
N GLU A 73 -10.14 -4.42 -15.38
CA GLU A 73 -8.88 -3.75 -15.70
C GLU A 73 -8.82 -2.30 -15.23
N HIS A 74 -9.91 -1.55 -15.38
CA HIS A 74 -9.96 -0.15 -14.93
C HIS A 74 -9.82 -0.02 -13.42
N MET A 75 -10.31 -0.99 -12.65
CA MET A 75 -10.17 -1.01 -11.20
C MET A 75 -8.75 -1.39 -10.79
N LYS A 76 -8.10 -2.28 -11.52
CA LYS A 76 -6.69 -2.60 -11.27
C LYS A 76 -5.81 -1.37 -11.44
N LEU A 77 -6.03 -0.61 -12.50
CA LEU A 77 -5.28 0.63 -12.73
C LEU A 77 -5.49 1.63 -11.60
N PHE A 78 -6.69 1.72 -11.09
CA PHE A 78 -7.00 2.56 -9.93
C PHE A 78 -6.26 2.10 -8.68
N LEU A 79 -6.28 0.80 -8.38
CA LEU A 79 -5.62 0.23 -7.20
C LEU A 79 -4.11 0.44 -7.22
N TYR A 80 -3.48 0.44 -8.38
CA TYR A 80 -2.04 0.64 -8.49
C TYR A 80 -1.58 2.04 -8.12
N ARG A 81 -2.49 2.99 -7.96
CA ARG A 81 -2.18 4.32 -7.43
C ARG A 81 -1.87 4.30 -5.94
N TYR A 82 -2.24 3.21 -5.26
CA TYR A 82 -1.97 3.02 -3.83
C TYR A 82 -0.80 2.07 -3.68
N GLN A 83 0.27 2.58 -3.10
CA GLN A 83 1.51 1.83 -2.93
C GLN A 83 1.58 1.26 -1.53
N PRO A 84 1.87 -0.04 -1.37
CA PRO A 84 2.12 -0.60 -0.04
C PRO A 84 3.27 0.16 0.64
N LEU A 85 3.06 0.58 1.88
CA LEU A 85 4.11 1.23 2.66
C LEU A 85 5.21 0.21 2.96
N PRO A 86 6.45 0.44 2.52
CA PRO A 86 7.54 -0.47 2.85
C PRO A 86 7.90 -0.40 4.32
N THR A 87 8.62 -1.38 4.81
CA THR A 87 9.12 -1.39 6.18
C THR A 87 10.00 -0.17 6.42
N LEU A 88 9.73 0.55 7.50
CA LEU A 88 10.50 1.71 7.90
C LEU A 88 11.74 1.26 8.67
N ALA A 89 12.88 1.87 8.36
CA ALA A 89 14.17 1.46 8.94
C ALA A 89 14.24 1.77 10.44
N ARG A 90 13.64 2.86 10.87
CA ARG A 90 13.63 3.25 12.28
C ARG A 90 12.36 4.03 12.57
N VAL A 91 11.62 3.59 13.57
CA VAL A 91 10.44 4.29 14.05
C VAL A 91 10.63 4.60 15.51
N THR A 92 10.44 5.86 15.87
CA THR A 92 10.55 6.34 17.22
C THR A 92 9.17 6.69 17.78
N GLY A 93 9.08 6.80 19.11
CA GLY A 93 7.86 7.22 19.77
C GLY A 93 6.85 6.09 20.04
N PRO A 94 5.67 6.44 20.60
CA PRO A 94 4.73 5.46 21.11
C PRO A 94 4.04 4.63 20.02
N HIS A 95 4.02 5.13 18.80
CA HIS A 95 3.35 4.43 17.69
C HIS A 95 4.10 3.19 17.22
N ALA A 96 5.40 3.09 17.54
CA ALA A 96 6.20 1.94 17.18
C ALA A 96 5.64 0.62 17.71
N ALA A 97 4.97 0.66 18.88
CA ALA A 97 4.39 -0.53 19.49
C ALA A 97 3.26 -1.17 18.67
N HIS A 98 2.61 -0.39 17.79
CA HIS A 98 1.52 -0.87 16.95
C HIS A 98 1.96 -1.26 15.55
N LEU A 99 3.22 -1.05 15.23
CA LEU A 99 3.76 -1.38 13.92
C LEU A 99 4.11 -2.85 13.82
N GLY A 100 3.86 -3.39 12.64
CA GLY A 100 4.29 -4.72 12.26
C GLY A 100 4.63 -4.73 10.77
N THR A 101 4.95 -5.90 10.27
CA THR A 101 5.19 -6.10 8.86
C THR A 101 4.48 -7.35 8.39
N GLN A 102 4.15 -7.39 7.12
CA GLN A 102 3.65 -8.59 6.48
C GLN A 102 4.33 -8.78 5.13
N PRO A 103 4.63 -10.02 4.75
CA PRO A 103 5.19 -10.28 3.44
C PRO A 103 4.13 -10.07 2.36
N ARG A 104 4.58 -9.63 1.20
CA ARG A 104 3.78 -9.60 -0.01
C ARG A 104 4.23 -10.72 -0.93
N ASP A 105 3.45 -10.97 -1.99
CA ASP A 105 3.83 -11.97 -2.98
C ASP A 105 5.20 -11.63 -3.58
N PRO A 106 6.22 -12.49 -3.39
CA PRO A 106 7.56 -12.23 -3.91
C PRO A 106 7.62 -12.21 -5.44
N HIS A 107 6.62 -12.75 -6.11
CA HIS A 107 6.50 -12.75 -7.56
C HIS A 107 5.56 -11.65 -8.08
N GLY A 108 4.99 -10.85 -7.18
CA GLY A 108 4.12 -9.74 -7.53
C GLY A 108 4.89 -8.51 -8.00
N LEU A 109 4.15 -7.50 -8.40
CA LEU A 109 4.72 -6.25 -8.91
C LEU A 109 5.36 -5.38 -7.83
N ARG A 110 4.95 -5.59 -6.59
CA ARG A 110 5.43 -4.83 -5.42
C ARG A 110 5.77 -5.82 -4.31
N PRO A 111 6.88 -6.53 -4.44
CA PRO A 111 7.18 -7.71 -3.61
C PRO A 111 7.80 -7.40 -2.25
N TRP A 112 8.00 -6.13 -1.91
CA TRP A 112 8.61 -5.77 -0.63
C TRP A 112 7.65 -6.01 0.54
N ASP A 113 8.21 -6.23 1.74
CA ASP A 113 7.42 -6.34 2.95
C ASP A 113 6.67 -5.05 3.23
N GLN A 114 5.42 -5.18 3.63
CA GLN A 114 4.53 -4.06 3.87
C GLN A 114 4.40 -3.77 5.35
N CYS A 115 4.53 -2.51 5.72
CA CYS A 115 4.31 -2.05 7.07
C CYS A 115 2.82 -2.12 7.42
N THR A 116 2.52 -2.58 8.64
CA THR A 116 1.16 -2.60 9.19
C THR A 116 1.07 -1.72 10.43
N TYR A 117 -0.14 -1.24 10.72
CA TYR A 117 -0.44 -0.54 11.96
C TYR A 117 -1.70 -1.12 12.57
N GLY A 118 -1.58 -1.66 13.78
CA GLY A 118 -2.70 -2.37 14.40
C GLY A 118 -3.24 -3.50 13.52
N GLY A 119 -2.39 -4.17 12.76
CA GLY A 119 -2.77 -5.21 11.81
C GLY A 119 -3.24 -4.71 10.46
N TRP A 120 -3.53 -3.42 10.31
CA TRP A 120 -3.93 -2.85 9.03
C TRP A 120 -2.73 -2.64 8.13
N PRO A 121 -2.69 -3.25 6.93
CA PRO A 121 -1.68 -2.91 5.94
C PRO A 121 -1.80 -1.44 5.53
N LEU A 122 -0.67 -0.75 5.51
CA LEU A 122 -0.63 0.68 5.21
C LEU A 122 -0.29 0.93 3.75
N TYR A 123 -0.91 1.98 3.21
CA TYR A 123 -0.72 2.38 1.81
C TYR A 123 -0.43 3.87 1.70
N LEU A 124 0.35 4.23 0.68
CA LEU A 124 0.55 5.60 0.22
C LEU A 124 -0.27 5.81 -1.05
N PHE A 125 -0.78 7.02 -1.25
CA PHE A 125 -1.41 7.39 -2.51
C PHE A 125 -0.40 8.14 -3.38
N MET A 126 -0.20 7.68 -4.62
CA MET A 126 0.87 8.18 -5.50
C MET A 126 0.77 9.66 -5.84
N HIS A 127 -0.44 10.24 -5.77
CA HIS A 127 -0.65 11.66 -6.09
C HIS A 127 -0.59 12.58 -4.88
N ASP A 128 -0.46 12.05 -3.68
CA ASP A 128 -0.28 12.87 -2.50
C ASP A 128 1.10 13.52 -2.50
N GLN A 129 1.14 14.76 -2.01
CA GLN A 129 2.36 15.54 -1.93
C GLN A 129 2.71 15.82 -0.47
N PRO A 130 4.01 15.78 -0.12
CA PRO A 130 4.43 16.03 1.26
C PRO A 130 3.93 17.37 1.78
N GLY A 131 3.32 17.35 2.98
CA GLY A 131 2.82 18.54 3.64
C GLY A 131 1.48 19.06 3.14
N LEU A 132 0.91 18.46 2.10
CA LEU A 132 -0.38 18.87 1.57
C LEU A 132 -1.51 17.97 2.08
N ALA A 133 -2.74 18.43 1.90
CA ALA A 133 -3.92 17.68 2.31
C ALA A 133 -4.02 16.36 1.54
N ALA A 134 -4.56 15.34 2.22
CA ALA A 134 -4.77 14.02 1.64
C ALA A 134 -5.77 14.08 0.47
N GLY A 135 -5.43 13.43 -0.63
CA GLY A 135 -6.28 13.36 -1.82
C GLY A 135 -6.68 11.94 -2.24
N GLY A 136 -6.28 10.94 -1.45
CA GLY A 136 -6.47 9.53 -1.83
C GLY A 136 -7.66 8.85 -1.15
N GLU A 137 -8.47 9.54 -0.38
CA GLU A 137 -9.60 8.93 0.31
C GLU A 137 -10.72 8.58 -0.68
N VAL A 138 -11.11 7.31 -0.68
CA VAL A 138 -12.25 6.80 -1.45
C VAL A 138 -13.08 5.95 -0.51
N THR A 139 -14.29 6.42 -0.21
CA THR A 139 -15.20 5.75 0.71
C THR A 139 -15.39 4.28 0.33
N ASP A 140 -15.32 3.40 1.32
CA ASP A 140 -15.44 1.95 1.19
C ASP A 140 -14.31 1.24 0.43
N LEU A 141 -13.26 1.96 0.11
CA LEU A 141 -12.05 1.36 -0.51
C LEU A 141 -10.78 1.76 0.22
N PHE A 142 -10.42 3.03 0.19
CA PHE A 142 -9.23 3.53 0.89
C PHE A 142 -9.63 4.72 1.77
N GLU A 143 -9.39 4.58 3.05
CA GLU A 143 -9.67 5.65 4.00
C GLU A 143 -8.40 5.96 4.79
N LEU A 144 -8.30 7.19 5.26
CA LEU A 144 -7.17 7.62 6.06
C LEU A 144 -7.00 6.71 7.27
N MET A 145 -5.76 6.34 7.55
CA MET A 145 -5.43 5.59 8.76
C MET A 145 -5.42 6.54 9.94
N LEU A 146 -6.29 6.28 10.90
CA LEU A 146 -6.37 7.06 12.14
C LEU A 146 -5.72 6.30 13.28
N VAL A 147 -5.07 7.02 14.20
CA VAL A 147 -4.42 6.37 15.35
C VAL A 147 -5.41 5.67 16.27
N GLY A 148 -6.66 6.17 16.32
CA GLY A 148 -7.74 5.57 17.10
C GLY A 148 -8.51 4.47 16.39
N GLN A 149 -8.11 4.13 15.18
CA GLN A 149 -8.77 3.05 14.42
C GLN A 149 -8.64 1.73 15.16
N PRO A 150 -9.74 1.00 15.40
CA PRO A 150 -9.64 -0.33 16.00
C PRO A 150 -8.72 -1.24 15.21
N ALA A 151 -7.95 -2.06 15.91
CA ALA A 151 -7.05 -3.01 15.27
C ALA A 151 -7.82 -3.98 14.38
N LEU A 152 -7.20 -4.36 13.27
CA LEU A 152 -7.71 -5.41 12.42
C LEU A 152 -7.45 -6.74 13.12
N PRO A 153 -8.50 -7.51 13.50
CA PRO A 153 -8.28 -8.76 14.20
C PRO A 153 -7.47 -9.75 13.35
N PRO A 154 -6.61 -10.56 13.95
CA PRO A 154 -5.96 -11.63 13.23
C PRO A 154 -7.03 -12.59 12.70
N SER A 155 -6.96 -12.92 11.42
CA SER A 155 -7.92 -13.83 10.80
C SER A 155 -7.18 -15.02 10.23
N GLY A 156 -7.86 -16.17 10.22
CA GLY A 156 -7.39 -17.33 9.47
C GLY A 156 -7.47 -17.12 7.96
N VAL A 157 -8.18 -16.09 7.53
CA VAL A 157 -8.22 -15.68 6.13
C VAL A 157 -7.01 -14.76 5.91
N ARG A 158 -5.96 -15.32 5.35
CA ARG A 158 -4.81 -14.52 4.94
C ARG A 158 -5.16 -13.80 3.65
N GLY A 159 -5.82 -12.67 3.82
CA GLY A 159 -6.03 -11.76 2.73
C GLY A 159 -4.75 -10.99 2.46
N HIS A 160 -4.22 -11.12 1.26
CA HIS A 160 -3.24 -10.18 0.78
C HIS A 160 -4.02 -9.05 0.12
N GLY A 161 -3.94 -7.85 0.65
CA GLY A 161 -4.52 -6.69 0.02
C GLY A 161 -3.93 -6.43 -1.37
N PRO A 162 -4.49 -5.51 -2.12
CA PRO A 162 -4.03 -5.20 -3.46
C PRO A 162 -2.57 -4.77 -3.51
#